data_7b4cba6956f79a380db6c055960b254a
#
_entry.id   7b4cba6956f79a380db6c055960b254a
#
_cell.length_a   1.000
_cell.length_b   1.000
_cell.length_c   1.000
_cell.angle_alpha   90.00
_cell.angle_beta   90.00
_cell.angle_gamma   90.00
#
_symmetry.space_group_name_H-M   'P 1'
#
loop_
_entity.id
_entity.type
_entity.pdbx_description
1 polymer ?
#
loop_
_entity_poly.entity_id
_entity_poly.type
_entity_poly.pdbx_seq_one_letter_code
_entity_poly.pdbx_strand_id
1 'polypeptide(L)'
;VSGVDLMNALHTLTVDRDENLPADKWRPESDPSQIGMFARGYARNLINPIRQAKAMRHTLPGMFRTAKGLIKKDFDFDAILKTPKTRFNGTVSPHRMFDARNFPLKDIKRIRSLAEGSKLNDVMLSITGGAMRLYLESYDELPDSSMTAMAPISVRDESEKNTMGNQVSAMFVPLGSHIPSAHERMKYVTEETTKAKGLTSAMGARQMTEMAKLAPAPVMNMGAKIYSRLKLADHMKPMINTVVTNV
;
A
#
# COMPACT_ATOMS: atom_id res chain seq x y z
N VAL A 1 -16.83 -5.98 -5.47
CA VAL A 1 -17.14 -5.32 -4.21
C VAL A 1 -15.83 -5.15 -3.49
N SER A 2 -15.45 -3.93 -3.11
CA SER A 2 -14.29 -3.70 -2.26
C SER A 2 -14.65 -3.96 -0.80
N GLY A 3 -13.63 -4.12 0.06
CA GLY A 3 -13.87 -4.25 1.50
C GLY A 3 -14.65 -3.05 2.07
N VAL A 4 -14.41 -1.85 1.54
CA VAL A 4 -15.14 -0.63 1.93
C VAL A 4 -16.61 -0.70 1.51
N ASP A 5 -16.91 -1.16 0.27
CA ASP A 5 -18.30 -1.34 -0.19
C ASP A 5 -19.05 -2.35 0.68
N LEU A 6 -18.35 -3.44 1.07
CA LEU A 6 -18.91 -4.45 1.97
C LEU A 6 -19.18 -3.87 3.36
N MET A 7 -18.22 -3.11 3.91
CA MET A 7 -18.39 -2.44 5.21
C MET A 7 -19.54 -1.44 5.16
N ASN A 8 -19.66 -0.63 4.10
CA ASN A 8 -20.76 0.30 3.93
C ASN A 8 -22.10 -0.41 3.78
N ALA A 9 -22.14 -1.59 3.16
CA ALA A 9 -23.35 -2.40 3.06
C ALA A 9 -23.76 -3.04 4.39
N LEU A 10 -22.79 -3.34 5.27
CA LEU A 10 -23.03 -3.92 6.59
C LEU A 10 -23.34 -2.88 7.66
N HIS A 11 -22.89 -1.63 7.49
CA HIS A 11 -23.08 -0.53 8.44
C HIS A 11 -24.04 0.48 7.86
N THR A 12 -25.28 0.47 8.31
CA THR A 12 -26.26 1.52 8.02
C THR A 12 -26.19 2.60 9.09
N LEU A 13 -26.41 3.85 8.69
CA LEU A 13 -26.48 4.99 9.62
C LEU A 13 -27.79 5.00 10.43
N THR A 14 -28.77 4.19 10.04
CA THR A 14 -30.08 4.07 10.67
C THR A 14 -30.38 2.63 11.03
N VAL A 15 -31.22 2.43 12.03
CA VAL A 15 -31.67 1.09 12.48
C VAL A 15 -32.73 0.50 11.54
N ASP A 16 -33.28 1.29 10.63
CA ASP A 16 -34.30 0.88 9.70
C ASP A 16 -33.72 -0.07 8.65
N ARG A 17 -34.18 -1.32 8.68
CA ARG A 17 -33.91 -2.29 7.63
C ARG A 17 -34.77 -1.99 6.42
N ASP A 18 -34.16 -1.96 5.25
CA ASP A 18 -34.91 -1.99 4.00
C ASP A 18 -35.49 -3.39 3.84
N GLU A 19 -36.77 -3.54 4.17
CA GLU A 19 -37.53 -4.81 4.13
C GLU A 19 -37.72 -5.37 2.70
N ASN A 20 -37.37 -4.58 1.69
CA ASN A 20 -37.54 -4.91 0.27
C ASN A 20 -36.27 -5.46 -0.39
N LEU A 21 -35.39 -6.11 0.35
CA LEU A 21 -34.26 -6.80 -0.29
C LEU A 21 -34.78 -7.93 -1.20
N PRO A 22 -34.37 -7.97 -2.47
CA PRO A 22 -34.77 -9.05 -3.37
C PRO A 22 -34.34 -10.39 -2.80
N ALA A 23 -35.21 -11.41 -2.93
CA ALA A 23 -34.92 -12.74 -2.43
C ALA A 23 -33.55 -13.21 -2.93
N ASP A 24 -32.74 -13.69 -2.01
CA ASP A 24 -31.40 -14.16 -2.30
C ASP A 24 -31.46 -15.36 -3.26
N LYS A 25 -31.00 -15.17 -4.49
CA LYS A 25 -30.87 -16.22 -5.51
C LYS A 25 -29.49 -16.85 -5.51
N TRP A 26 -28.64 -16.45 -4.54
CA TRP A 26 -27.30 -17.01 -4.46
C TRP A 26 -27.34 -18.51 -4.15
N ARG A 27 -26.68 -19.29 -4.98
CA ARG A 27 -26.45 -20.70 -4.73
C ARG A 27 -24.94 -20.91 -4.57
N PRO A 28 -24.49 -21.57 -3.50
CA PRO A 28 -23.08 -21.88 -3.35
C PRO A 28 -22.61 -22.76 -4.49
N GLU A 29 -21.49 -22.40 -5.11
CA GLU A 29 -20.80 -23.31 -6.02
C GLU A 29 -20.27 -24.51 -5.22
N SER A 30 -20.28 -25.72 -5.85
CA SER A 30 -19.66 -26.88 -5.25
C SER A 30 -18.15 -26.65 -5.07
N ASP A 31 -17.59 -27.14 -3.96
CA ASP A 31 -16.16 -27.06 -3.72
C ASP A 31 -15.37 -27.66 -4.88
N PRO A 32 -14.41 -26.91 -5.46
CA PRO A 32 -13.64 -27.43 -6.57
C PRO A 32 -12.75 -28.59 -6.08
N SER A 33 -12.80 -29.73 -6.79
CA SER A 33 -11.92 -30.85 -6.50
C SER A 33 -10.44 -30.44 -6.62
N GLN A 34 -9.56 -31.05 -5.83
CA GLN A 34 -8.11 -30.78 -5.90
C GLN A 34 -7.55 -30.98 -7.31
N ILE A 35 -8.02 -32.01 -8.03
CA ILE A 35 -7.65 -32.29 -9.43
C ILE A 35 -8.18 -31.17 -10.33
N GLY A 36 -9.41 -30.73 -10.13
CA GLY A 36 -10.00 -29.61 -10.88
C GLY A 36 -9.26 -28.29 -10.68
N MET A 37 -8.82 -28.00 -9.47
CA MET A 37 -7.98 -26.82 -9.17
C MET A 37 -6.61 -26.92 -9.85
N PHE A 38 -5.98 -28.10 -9.82
CA PHE A 38 -4.71 -28.33 -10.49
C PHE A 38 -4.82 -28.18 -12.00
N ALA A 39 -5.84 -28.81 -12.62
CA ALA A 39 -6.09 -28.74 -14.07
C ALA A 39 -6.38 -27.29 -14.52
N ARG A 40 -7.22 -26.55 -13.79
CA ARG A 40 -7.51 -25.12 -14.06
C ARG A 40 -6.25 -24.26 -13.90
N GLY A 41 -5.45 -24.52 -12.86
CA GLY A 41 -4.17 -23.82 -12.63
C GLY A 41 -3.18 -24.08 -13.76
N TYR A 42 -3.07 -25.33 -14.23
CA TYR A 42 -2.20 -25.72 -15.33
C TYR A 42 -2.64 -25.13 -16.67
N ALA A 43 -3.92 -25.23 -17.01
CA ALA A 43 -4.48 -24.61 -18.21
C ALA A 43 -4.29 -23.07 -18.21
N ARG A 44 -4.48 -22.44 -17.06
CA ARG A 44 -4.24 -20.99 -16.90
C ARG A 44 -2.78 -20.61 -17.11
N ASN A 45 -1.85 -21.47 -16.68
CA ASN A 45 -0.42 -21.26 -16.88
C ASN A 45 0.02 -21.47 -18.32
N LEU A 46 -0.60 -22.36 -19.07
CA LEU A 46 -0.33 -22.55 -20.53
C LEU A 46 -0.72 -21.30 -21.34
N ILE A 47 -1.77 -20.59 -20.95
CA ILE A 47 -2.22 -19.34 -21.60
C ILE A 47 -1.43 -18.13 -21.11
N ASN A 48 -0.68 -18.28 -20.03
CA ASN A 48 0.06 -17.21 -19.37
C ASN A 48 1.11 -16.52 -20.28
N PRO A 49 1.88 -17.22 -21.15
CA PRO A 49 2.85 -16.58 -22.04
C PRO A 49 2.21 -15.55 -22.98
N ILE A 50 1.04 -15.83 -23.51
CA ILE A 50 0.31 -14.90 -24.40
C ILE A 50 -0.17 -13.66 -23.61
N ARG A 51 -0.68 -13.88 -22.40
CA ARG A 51 -1.07 -12.79 -21.48
C ARG A 51 0.14 -11.98 -21.07
N GLN A 52 1.28 -12.62 -20.79
CA GLN A 52 2.53 -11.95 -20.44
C GLN A 52 3.03 -11.10 -21.60
N ALA A 53 3.04 -11.60 -22.83
CA ALA A 53 3.41 -10.83 -24.02
C ALA A 53 2.51 -9.62 -24.23
N LYS A 54 1.20 -9.79 -24.04
CA LYS A 54 0.23 -8.68 -24.11
C LYS A 54 0.44 -7.65 -23.00
N ALA A 55 0.69 -8.10 -21.77
CA ALA A 55 1.00 -7.22 -20.64
C ALA A 55 2.31 -6.47 -20.87
N MET A 56 3.38 -7.15 -21.35
CA MET A 56 4.65 -6.51 -21.69
C MET A 56 4.50 -5.41 -22.73
N ARG A 57 3.70 -5.63 -23.76
CA ARG A 57 3.43 -4.60 -24.80
C ARG A 57 2.85 -3.31 -24.21
N HIS A 58 2.00 -3.41 -23.19
CA HIS A 58 1.43 -2.26 -22.50
C HIS A 58 2.36 -1.66 -21.42
N THR A 59 3.27 -2.47 -20.88
CA THR A 59 4.17 -2.07 -19.78
C THR A 59 5.46 -1.40 -20.32
N LEU A 60 5.97 -1.84 -21.47
CA LEU A 60 7.18 -1.29 -22.08
C LEU A 60 7.20 0.24 -22.18
N PRO A 61 6.15 0.92 -22.68
CA PRO A 61 6.15 2.39 -22.77
C PRO A 61 6.25 3.06 -21.39
N GLY A 62 5.66 2.46 -20.36
CA GLY A 62 5.77 2.92 -18.97
C GLY A 62 7.19 2.76 -18.43
N MET A 63 7.80 1.59 -18.66
CA MET A 63 9.20 1.33 -18.27
C MET A 63 10.17 2.29 -18.94
N PHE A 64 10.02 2.59 -20.22
CA PHE A 64 10.85 3.58 -20.94
C PHE A 64 10.68 4.98 -20.36
N ARG A 65 9.46 5.39 -20.02
CA ARG A 65 9.20 6.69 -19.37
C ARG A 65 9.86 6.78 -18.00
N THR A 66 9.75 5.71 -17.20
CA THR A 66 10.38 5.61 -15.88
C THR A 66 11.90 5.63 -16.00
N ALA A 67 12.47 4.84 -16.90
CA ALA A 67 13.92 4.84 -17.15
C ALA A 67 14.43 6.24 -17.58
N LYS A 68 13.68 6.93 -18.43
CA LYS A 68 14.00 8.31 -18.86
C LYS A 68 13.88 9.31 -17.69
N GLY A 69 12.91 9.14 -16.80
CA GLY A 69 12.75 9.95 -15.58
C GLY A 69 13.89 9.70 -14.58
N LEU A 70 14.33 8.45 -14.43
CA LEU A 70 15.49 8.08 -13.59
C LEU A 70 16.79 8.71 -14.11
N ILE A 71 17.01 8.71 -15.43
CA ILE A 71 18.18 9.34 -16.07
C ILE A 71 18.17 10.87 -15.86
N LYS A 72 16.97 11.49 -15.86
CA LYS A 72 16.80 12.92 -15.63
C LYS A 72 16.83 13.34 -14.16
N LYS A 73 17.00 12.40 -13.22
CA LYS A 73 16.88 12.62 -11.76
C LYS A 73 15.55 13.23 -11.32
N ASP A 74 14.50 13.09 -12.13
CA ASP A 74 13.14 13.56 -11.77
C ASP A 74 12.54 12.72 -10.62
N PHE A 75 13.16 11.58 -10.28
CA PHE A 75 12.71 10.63 -9.28
C PHE A 75 13.83 10.26 -8.31
N ASP A 76 13.65 10.56 -7.05
CA ASP A 76 14.58 10.20 -5.98
C ASP A 76 14.30 8.78 -5.45
N PHE A 77 14.80 7.76 -6.17
CA PHE A 77 14.80 6.38 -5.67
C PHE A 77 15.71 6.19 -4.45
N ASP A 78 16.67 7.09 -4.28
CA ASP A 78 17.59 7.07 -3.15
C ASP A 78 16.86 7.21 -1.82
N ALA A 79 15.72 7.92 -1.78
CA ALA A 79 14.90 8.05 -0.58
C ALA A 79 14.35 6.70 -0.10
N ILE A 80 13.93 5.83 -1.03
CA ILE A 80 13.44 4.47 -0.70
C ILE A 80 14.61 3.56 -0.28
N LEU A 81 15.74 3.68 -0.95
CA LEU A 81 16.94 2.89 -0.64
C LEU A 81 17.61 3.32 0.66
N LYS A 82 17.32 4.51 1.16
CA LYS A 82 17.82 5.07 2.42
C LYS A 82 16.94 4.75 3.63
N THR A 83 15.86 3.97 3.48
CA THR A 83 15.01 3.55 4.59
C THR A 83 15.85 2.93 5.70
N PRO A 84 15.86 3.49 6.92
CA PRO A 84 16.67 2.99 8.01
C PRO A 84 16.10 1.68 8.54
N LYS A 85 16.97 0.80 9.02
CA LYS A 85 16.56 -0.37 9.77
C LYS A 85 16.24 0.07 11.21
N THR A 86 15.07 -0.30 11.68
CA THR A 86 14.60 -0.01 13.04
C THR A 86 14.06 -1.28 13.69
N ARG A 87 13.69 -1.23 14.97
CA ARG A 87 13.04 -2.34 15.67
C ARG A 87 11.73 -2.81 15.02
N PHE A 88 11.11 -1.99 14.17
CA PHE A 88 9.89 -2.37 13.42
C PHE A 88 10.16 -3.33 12.27
N ASN A 89 11.41 -3.55 11.91
CA ASN A 89 11.80 -4.34 10.73
C ASN A 89 12.38 -5.73 11.06
N GLY A 90 12.32 -6.13 12.30
CA GLY A 90 12.79 -7.44 12.74
C GLY A 90 11.77 -8.56 12.54
N THR A 91 12.16 -9.76 12.93
CA THR A 91 11.26 -10.91 13.00
C THR A 91 10.11 -10.62 13.97
N VAL A 92 8.88 -10.80 13.53
CA VAL A 92 7.68 -10.53 14.32
C VAL A 92 7.17 -11.79 15.02
N SER A 93 6.63 -11.62 16.22
CA SER A 93 5.94 -12.69 16.96
C SER A 93 4.49 -12.87 16.45
N PRO A 94 3.81 -13.96 16.81
CA PRO A 94 2.39 -14.13 16.48
C PRO A 94 1.47 -13.20 17.29
N HIS A 95 1.96 -12.57 18.35
CA HIS A 95 1.18 -11.65 19.16
C HIS A 95 0.88 -10.36 18.40
N ARG A 96 -0.32 -9.84 18.63
CA ARG A 96 -0.78 -8.56 18.06
C ARG A 96 -1.26 -7.67 19.18
N MET A 97 -0.95 -6.38 19.06
CA MET A 97 -1.46 -5.34 19.94
C MET A 97 -2.29 -4.37 19.11
N PHE A 98 -3.32 -3.85 19.72
CA PHE A 98 -4.19 -2.84 19.14
C PHE A 98 -4.35 -1.68 20.10
N ASP A 99 -4.31 -0.48 19.60
CA ASP A 99 -4.69 0.74 20.30
C ASP A 99 -5.43 1.68 19.33
N ALA A 100 -6.26 2.57 19.87
CA ALA A 100 -7.03 3.51 19.10
C ALA A 100 -7.05 4.88 19.77
N ARG A 101 -7.01 5.94 18.97
CA ARG A 101 -7.14 7.32 19.42
C ARG A 101 -8.10 8.06 18.50
N ASN A 102 -8.97 8.85 19.11
CA ASN A 102 -9.91 9.71 18.40
C ASN A 102 -9.33 11.12 18.27
N PHE A 103 -9.35 11.64 17.06
CA PHE A 103 -8.98 13.01 16.77
C PHE A 103 -10.17 13.73 16.17
N PRO A 104 -10.60 14.89 16.70
CA PRO A 104 -11.67 15.67 16.10
C PRO A 104 -11.31 16.09 14.67
N LEU A 105 -12.18 15.80 13.72
CA LEU A 105 -11.93 16.14 12.30
C LEU A 105 -11.68 17.65 12.09
N LYS A 106 -12.26 18.50 12.95
CA LYS A 106 -12.04 19.94 12.95
C LYS A 106 -10.55 20.26 13.19
N ASP A 107 -9.91 19.58 14.13
CA ASP A 107 -8.50 19.81 14.46
C ASP A 107 -7.59 19.30 13.34
N ILE A 108 -7.89 18.16 12.76
CA ILE A 108 -7.18 17.63 11.59
C ILE A 108 -7.29 18.61 10.40
N LYS A 109 -8.47 19.18 10.15
CA LYS A 109 -8.66 20.19 9.09
C LYS A 109 -7.86 21.47 9.39
N ARG A 110 -7.76 21.88 10.67
CA ARG A 110 -6.97 23.02 11.10
C ARG A 110 -5.47 22.77 10.91
N ILE A 111 -4.95 21.59 11.29
CA ILE A 111 -3.56 21.20 11.04
C ILE A 111 -3.27 21.22 9.54
N ARG A 112 -4.17 20.66 8.73
CA ARG A 112 -4.04 20.69 7.28
C ARG A 112 -3.83 22.09 6.71
N SER A 113 -4.53 23.09 7.23
CA SER A 113 -4.42 24.48 6.75
C SER A 113 -3.07 25.16 7.06
N LEU A 114 -2.23 24.54 7.91
CA LEU A 114 -0.89 25.06 8.23
C LEU A 114 0.16 24.77 7.15
N ALA A 115 -0.10 23.86 6.24
CA ALA A 115 0.79 23.55 5.13
C ALA A 115 0.03 23.64 3.81
N GLU A 116 0.45 24.55 2.93
CA GLU A 116 -0.19 24.77 1.63
C GLU A 116 -0.16 23.50 0.77
N GLY A 117 -1.26 23.23 0.09
CA GLY A 117 -1.40 22.03 -0.78
C GLY A 117 -1.60 20.71 -0.04
N SER A 118 -1.53 20.69 1.30
CA SER A 118 -1.65 19.45 2.07
C SER A 118 -3.05 18.86 2.02
N LYS A 119 -3.12 17.54 2.12
CA LYS A 119 -4.34 16.74 2.18
C LYS A 119 -4.49 16.07 3.53
N LEU A 120 -5.66 15.53 3.82
CA LEU A 120 -5.94 14.81 5.07
C LEU A 120 -4.93 13.67 5.31
N ASN A 121 -4.60 12.93 4.25
CA ASN A 121 -3.64 11.85 4.32
C ASN A 121 -2.23 12.32 4.74
N ASP A 122 -1.82 13.51 4.31
CA ASP A 122 -0.50 14.06 4.64
C ASP A 122 -0.41 14.39 6.14
N VAL A 123 -1.53 14.86 6.73
CA VAL A 123 -1.64 15.06 8.18
C VAL A 123 -1.48 13.74 8.92
N MET A 124 -2.18 12.68 8.48
CA MET A 124 -2.09 11.36 9.12
C MET A 124 -0.67 10.78 9.02
N LEU A 125 -0.02 10.89 7.87
CA LEU A 125 1.37 10.48 7.68
C LEU A 125 2.32 11.27 8.59
N SER A 126 2.14 12.59 8.71
CA SER A 126 2.96 13.44 9.58
C SER A 126 2.77 13.11 11.06
N ILE A 127 1.53 12.85 11.51
CA ILE A 127 1.24 12.39 12.88
C ILE A 127 1.92 11.05 13.14
N THR A 128 1.82 10.10 12.21
CA THR A 128 2.47 8.79 12.33
C THR A 128 3.99 8.95 12.43
N GLY A 129 4.59 9.78 11.57
CA GLY A 129 6.03 10.07 11.63
C GLY A 129 6.46 10.65 12.95
N GLY A 130 5.65 11.57 13.53
CA GLY A 130 5.90 12.14 14.84
C GLY A 130 5.76 11.13 15.98
N ALA A 131 4.76 10.27 15.93
CA ALA A 131 4.56 9.24 16.95
C ALA A 131 5.70 8.20 16.92
N MET A 132 6.11 7.76 15.74
CA MET A 132 7.25 6.84 15.59
C MET A 132 8.56 7.48 16.03
N ARG A 133 8.75 8.79 15.77
CA ARG A 133 9.88 9.54 16.28
C ARG A 133 9.94 9.49 17.80
N LEU A 134 8.88 9.93 18.48
CA LEU A 134 8.81 9.95 19.94
C LEU A 134 9.03 8.58 20.56
N TYR A 135 8.47 7.55 19.91
CA TYR A 135 8.64 6.18 20.37
C TYR A 135 10.10 5.74 20.29
N LEU A 136 10.79 5.97 19.15
CA LEU A 136 12.19 5.57 19.00
C LEU A 136 13.14 6.45 19.85
N GLU A 137 12.84 7.73 20.02
CA GLU A 137 13.57 8.59 20.97
C GLU A 137 13.54 8.06 22.40
N SER A 138 12.40 7.52 22.83
CA SER A 138 12.28 6.93 24.18
C SER A 138 13.14 5.68 24.42
N TYR A 139 13.72 5.12 23.35
CA TYR A 139 14.63 3.98 23.37
C TYR A 139 16.04 4.30 22.89
N ASP A 140 16.36 5.58 22.66
CA ASP A 140 17.65 6.02 22.07
C ASP A 140 17.95 5.33 20.72
N GLU A 141 16.90 5.01 19.94
CA GLU A 141 17.01 4.29 18.66
C GLU A 141 16.53 5.12 17.45
N LEU A 142 16.37 6.45 17.62
CA LEU A 142 15.91 7.29 16.50
C LEU A 142 17.00 7.35 15.42
N PRO A 143 16.71 6.93 14.17
CA PRO A 143 17.67 7.03 13.09
C PRO A 143 17.78 8.47 12.57
N ASP A 144 18.96 8.83 12.04
CA ASP A 144 19.25 10.14 11.43
C ASP A 144 18.48 10.37 10.12
N SER A 145 18.01 9.29 9.48
CA SER A 145 17.24 9.37 8.24
C SER A 145 15.75 9.12 8.47
N SER A 146 14.93 9.61 7.53
CA SER A 146 13.48 9.43 7.61
C SER A 146 13.08 7.96 7.52
N MET A 147 12.19 7.54 8.40
CA MET A 147 11.44 6.29 8.20
C MET A 147 10.48 6.42 7.01
N THR A 148 10.20 5.30 6.35
CA THR A 148 9.34 5.23 5.17
C THR A 148 8.07 4.45 5.47
N ALA A 149 6.93 5.03 5.09
CA ALA A 149 5.64 4.35 5.09
C ALA A 149 5.27 3.86 3.70
N MET A 150 4.60 2.72 3.63
CA MET A 150 3.82 2.32 2.47
C MET A 150 2.38 2.78 2.67
N ALA A 151 1.86 3.59 1.76
CA ALA A 151 0.47 4.01 1.72
C ALA A 151 -0.24 3.32 0.53
N PRO A 152 -1.22 2.45 0.78
CA PRO A 152 -2.04 1.89 -0.28
C PRO A 152 -2.85 3.00 -0.96
N ILE A 153 -2.89 2.98 -2.29
CA ILE A 153 -3.70 3.90 -3.10
C ILE A 153 -4.59 3.11 -4.04
N SER A 154 -5.82 3.56 -4.20
CA SER A 154 -6.72 2.99 -5.20
C SER A 154 -6.28 3.44 -6.59
N VAL A 155 -6.21 2.49 -7.52
CA VAL A 155 -5.91 2.73 -8.94
C VAL A 155 -7.12 2.45 -9.83
N ARG A 156 -8.32 2.45 -9.23
CA ARG A 156 -9.58 2.29 -9.96
C ARG A 156 -9.90 3.54 -10.77
N ASP A 157 -10.27 3.33 -12.00
CA ASP A 157 -10.91 4.37 -12.82
C ASP A 157 -12.37 4.57 -12.40
N GLU A 158 -12.94 5.73 -12.73
CA GLU A 158 -14.36 6.05 -12.46
C GLU A 158 -15.31 4.97 -13.00
N SER A 159 -15.00 4.39 -14.16
CA SER A 159 -15.77 3.31 -14.80
C SER A 159 -15.72 1.97 -14.04
N GLU A 160 -14.78 1.81 -13.11
CA GLU A 160 -14.54 0.57 -12.37
C GLU A 160 -15.04 0.64 -10.92
N LYS A 161 -15.71 1.71 -10.52
CA LYS A 161 -16.17 1.94 -9.13
C LYS A 161 -17.03 0.81 -8.57
N ASN A 162 -17.76 0.08 -9.42
CA ASN A 162 -18.66 -1.01 -9.00
C ASN A 162 -18.16 -2.40 -9.42
N THR A 163 -16.90 -2.54 -9.83
CA THR A 163 -16.35 -3.84 -10.23
C THR A 163 -15.81 -4.60 -9.01
N MET A 164 -15.87 -5.94 -9.07
CA MET A 164 -15.30 -6.79 -8.04
C MET A 164 -13.76 -6.78 -8.07
N GLY A 165 -13.18 -6.96 -6.91
CA GLY A 165 -11.73 -7.08 -6.71
C GLY A 165 -11.06 -5.79 -6.21
N ASN A 166 -9.95 -5.96 -5.50
CA ASN A 166 -9.15 -4.84 -5.02
C ASN A 166 -8.15 -4.43 -6.10
N GLN A 167 -8.27 -3.18 -6.56
CA GLN A 167 -7.28 -2.56 -7.44
C GLN A 167 -6.50 -1.54 -6.60
N VAL A 168 -5.44 -2.03 -5.98
CA VAL A 168 -4.63 -1.26 -5.04
C VAL A 168 -3.19 -1.26 -5.53
N SER A 169 -2.56 -0.10 -5.55
CA SER A 169 -1.12 0.07 -5.70
C SER A 169 -0.53 0.59 -4.40
N ALA A 170 0.79 0.67 -4.34
CA ALA A 170 1.51 1.16 -3.18
C ALA A 170 2.26 2.45 -3.53
N MET A 171 2.19 3.41 -2.63
CA MET A 171 2.99 4.62 -2.63
C MET A 171 3.94 4.56 -1.44
N PHE A 172 5.22 4.87 -1.65
CA PHE A 172 6.23 4.92 -0.61
C PHE A 172 6.49 6.38 -0.26
N VAL A 173 6.34 6.71 1.03
CA VAL A 173 6.44 8.10 1.51
C VAL A 173 7.36 8.16 2.71
N PRO A 174 8.42 8.98 2.66
CA PRO A 174 9.19 9.33 3.83
C PRO A 174 8.35 10.11 4.84
N LEU A 175 8.39 9.71 6.11
CA LEU A 175 7.53 10.25 7.19
C LEU A 175 8.11 11.49 7.89
N GLY A 176 9.33 11.91 7.53
CA GLY A 176 10.01 13.04 8.20
C GLY A 176 10.33 12.78 9.67
N SER A 177 10.49 11.53 10.09
CA SER A 177 10.70 11.15 11.48
C SER A 177 11.98 11.75 12.11
N HIS A 178 12.99 12.07 11.30
CA HIS A 178 14.22 12.76 11.71
C HIS A 178 14.00 14.25 12.00
N ILE A 179 12.87 14.84 11.58
CA ILE A 179 12.56 16.28 11.74
C ILE A 179 11.85 16.50 13.07
N PRO A 180 12.45 17.25 14.04
CA PRO A 180 11.83 17.50 15.33
C PRO A 180 10.56 18.34 15.26
N SER A 181 10.58 19.40 14.45
CA SER A 181 9.48 20.35 14.31
C SER A 181 8.29 19.70 13.59
N ALA A 182 7.13 19.67 14.25
CA ALA A 182 5.91 19.14 13.68
C ALA A 182 5.45 19.89 12.42
N HIS A 183 5.66 21.21 12.39
CA HIS A 183 5.31 22.04 11.24
C HIS A 183 6.23 21.78 10.04
N GLU A 184 7.53 21.69 10.23
CA GLU A 184 8.50 21.37 9.18
C GLU A 184 8.30 19.93 8.66
N ARG A 185 8.04 19.00 9.57
CA ARG A 185 7.70 17.64 9.22
C ARG A 185 6.45 17.56 8.34
N MET A 186 5.41 18.33 8.67
CA MET A 186 4.19 18.41 7.87
C MET A 186 4.46 18.91 6.45
N LYS A 187 5.25 19.98 6.30
CA LYS A 187 5.68 20.50 4.99
C LYS A 187 6.45 19.44 4.20
N TYR A 188 7.46 18.85 4.83
CA TYR A 188 8.26 17.80 4.24
C TYR A 188 7.41 16.62 3.73
N VAL A 189 6.49 16.10 4.57
CA VAL A 189 5.60 14.99 4.19
C VAL A 189 4.69 15.39 3.03
N THR A 190 4.18 16.62 2.99
CA THR A 190 3.33 17.11 1.90
C THR A 190 4.09 17.14 0.57
N GLU A 191 5.33 17.62 0.58
CA GLU A 191 6.19 17.62 -0.61
C GLU A 191 6.51 16.20 -1.08
N GLU A 192 6.94 15.33 -0.17
CA GLU A 192 7.27 13.94 -0.48
C GLU A 192 6.06 13.13 -0.97
N THR A 193 4.88 13.36 -0.40
CA THR A 193 3.63 12.74 -0.88
C THR A 193 3.30 13.19 -2.30
N THR A 194 3.53 14.45 -2.61
CA THR A 194 3.30 14.99 -3.96
C THR A 194 4.27 14.37 -4.98
N LYS A 195 5.54 14.26 -4.65
CA LYS A 195 6.57 13.58 -5.46
C LYS A 195 6.22 12.09 -5.66
N ALA A 196 5.87 11.39 -4.57
CA ALA A 196 5.52 9.97 -4.61
C ALA A 196 4.28 9.70 -5.49
N LYS A 197 3.27 10.57 -5.48
CA LYS A 197 2.11 10.47 -6.37
C LYS A 197 2.51 10.65 -7.83
N GLY A 198 3.36 11.64 -8.11
CA GLY A 198 3.90 11.86 -9.47
C GLY A 198 4.65 10.63 -9.98
N LEU A 199 5.51 10.04 -9.14
CA LEU A 199 6.25 8.81 -9.47
C LEU A 199 5.30 7.63 -9.73
N THR A 200 4.35 7.39 -8.84
CA THR A 200 3.40 6.28 -8.98
C THR A 200 2.55 6.41 -10.23
N SER A 201 2.13 7.62 -10.58
CA SER A 201 1.41 7.90 -11.82
C SER A 201 2.29 7.69 -13.06
N ALA A 202 3.55 8.11 -13.02
CA ALA A 202 4.50 7.96 -14.13
C ALA A 202 4.89 6.48 -14.36
N MET A 203 5.06 5.70 -13.30
CA MET A 203 5.36 4.26 -13.38
C MET A 203 4.15 3.43 -13.83
N GLY A 204 2.96 4.01 -13.85
CA GLY A 204 1.73 3.28 -14.13
C GLY A 204 1.40 2.31 -13.01
N ALA A 205 0.84 2.81 -11.92
CA ALA A 205 0.48 2.02 -10.74
C ALA A 205 -0.33 0.75 -11.08
N ARG A 206 -1.16 0.83 -12.12
CA ARG A 206 -1.92 -0.31 -12.65
C ARG A 206 -1.02 -1.37 -13.26
N GLN A 207 0.05 -0.98 -13.98
CA GLN A 207 1.00 -1.93 -14.58
C GLN A 207 1.78 -2.70 -13.52
N MET A 208 2.17 -2.08 -12.41
CA MET A 208 2.82 -2.77 -11.29
C MET A 208 1.89 -3.83 -10.69
N THR A 209 0.61 -3.52 -10.53
CA THR A 209 -0.41 -4.47 -10.04
C THR A 209 -0.61 -5.62 -11.02
N GLU A 210 -0.66 -5.36 -12.32
CA GLU A 210 -0.79 -6.39 -13.35
C GLU A 210 0.44 -7.30 -13.42
N MET A 211 1.65 -6.74 -13.27
CA MET A 211 2.87 -7.55 -13.19
C MET A 211 2.88 -8.47 -11.97
N ALA A 212 2.44 -7.99 -10.80
CA ALA A 212 2.33 -8.83 -9.61
C ALA A 212 1.37 -10.01 -9.78
N LYS A 213 0.30 -9.84 -10.56
CA LYS A 213 -0.67 -10.90 -10.89
C LYS A 213 -0.09 -11.99 -11.83
N LEU A 214 1.01 -11.71 -12.52
CA LEU A 214 1.65 -12.66 -13.43
C LEU A 214 2.51 -13.71 -12.70
N ALA A 215 2.90 -13.43 -11.46
CA ALA A 215 3.70 -14.36 -10.68
C ALA A 215 2.87 -15.61 -10.29
N PRO A 216 3.33 -16.84 -10.60
CA PRO A 216 2.62 -18.05 -10.21
C PRO A 216 2.53 -18.17 -8.68
N ALA A 217 1.34 -18.46 -8.15
CA ALA A 217 1.12 -18.58 -6.71
C ALA A 217 2.07 -19.56 -6.01
N PRO A 218 2.45 -20.73 -6.57
CA PRO A 218 3.43 -21.62 -5.96
C PRO A 218 4.81 -20.97 -5.78
N VAL A 219 5.26 -20.18 -6.76
CA VAL A 219 6.55 -19.47 -6.70
C VAL A 219 6.51 -18.40 -5.60
N MET A 220 5.42 -17.66 -5.51
CA MET A 220 5.23 -16.67 -4.44
C MET A 220 5.21 -17.30 -3.06
N ASN A 221 4.49 -18.43 -2.89
CA ASN A 221 4.44 -19.16 -1.64
C ASN A 221 5.81 -19.75 -1.25
N MET A 222 6.56 -20.29 -2.21
CA MET A 222 7.90 -20.79 -1.98
C MET A 222 8.85 -19.65 -1.59
N GLY A 223 8.79 -18.53 -2.30
CA GLY A 223 9.55 -17.33 -1.97
C GLY A 223 9.26 -16.83 -0.55
N ALA A 224 7.99 -16.76 -0.15
CA ALA A 224 7.59 -16.36 1.19
C ALA A 224 8.09 -17.34 2.27
N LYS A 225 8.04 -18.65 2.00
CA LYS A 225 8.57 -19.67 2.93
C LYS A 225 10.10 -19.56 3.09
N ILE A 226 10.82 -19.36 2.00
CA ILE A 226 12.29 -19.17 2.03
C ILE A 226 12.61 -17.88 2.80
N TYR A 227 11.94 -16.78 2.49
CA TYR A 227 12.10 -15.49 3.18
C TYR A 227 11.93 -15.63 4.69
N SER A 228 10.86 -16.32 5.11
CA SER A 228 10.56 -16.55 6.52
C SER A 228 11.57 -17.49 7.19
N ARG A 229 11.92 -18.64 6.55
CA ARG A 229 12.84 -19.62 7.12
C ARG A 229 14.27 -19.08 7.30
N LEU A 230 14.74 -18.31 6.34
CA LEU A 230 16.06 -17.70 6.38
C LEU A 230 16.09 -16.40 7.19
N LYS A 231 14.97 -15.99 7.79
CA LYS A 231 14.86 -14.73 8.54
C LYS A 231 15.42 -13.54 7.75
N LEU A 232 15.16 -13.50 6.45
CA LEU A 232 15.75 -12.49 5.56
C LEU A 232 15.38 -11.06 6.00
N ALA A 233 14.26 -10.87 6.69
CA ALA A 233 13.90 -9.60 7.31
C ALA A 233 14.99 -9.07 8.26
N ASP A 234 15.73 -9.94 8.94
CA ASP A 234 16.76 -9.54 9.88
C ASP A 234 18.08 -9.13 9.18
N HIS A 235 18.28 -9.54 7.94
CA HIS A 235 19.53 -9.34 7.18
C HIS A 235 19.40 -8.35 6.02
N MET A 236 18.20 -8.18 5.48
CA MET A 236 17.98 -7.27 4.36
C MET A 236 17.68 -5.83 4.83
N LYS A 237 18.09 -4.86 4.02
CA LYS A 237 17.65 -3.48 4.19
C LYS A 237 16.14 -3.39 3.97
N PRO A 238 15.38 -2.78 4.89
CA PRO A 238 13.94 -2.64 4.69
C PRO A 238 13.64 -1.62 3.58
N MET A 239 12.57 -1.86 2.85
CA MET A 239 12.01 -0.85 1.93
C MET A 239 11.00 0.06 2.64
N ILE A 240 10.42 -0.42 3.73
CA ILE A 240 9.41 0.27 4.53
C ILE A 240 9.60 -0.06 6.01
N ASN A 241 9.19 0.87 6.86
CA ASN A 241 9.14 0.66 8.32
C ASN A 241 7.72 0.42 8.82
N THR A 242 6.73 0.94 8.10
CA THR A 242 5.32 0.83 8.49
C THR A 242 4.38 0.91 7.31
N VAL A 243 3.12 0.58 7.53
CA VAL A 243 2.03 0.75 6.57
C VAL A 243 1.03 1.73 7.17
N VAL A 244 0.67 2.77 6.42
CA VAL A 244 -0.34 3.75 6.83
C VAL A 244 -1.49 3.69 5.83
N THR A 245 -2.65 3.26 6.29
CA THR A 245 -3.86 3.16 5.46
C THR A 245 -4.85 4.26 5.85
N ASN A 246 -5.51 4.83 4.85
CA ASN A 246 -6.66 5.69 5.04
C ASN A 246 -7.86 5.01 4.35
N VAL A 247 -8.77 4.49 5.15
CA VAL A 247 -9.95 3.74 4.69
C VAL A 247 -11.19 4.60 4.82
#